data_4f9e4e845e9e9a8fb1ab2e7bd9868072
#
_entry.id   4f9e4e845e9e9a8fb1ab2e7bd9868072
#
_cell.length_a   1.000
_cell.length_b   1.000
_cell.length_c   1.000
_cell.angle_alpha   90.00
_cell.angle_beta   90.00
_cell.angle_gamma   90.00
#
_symmetry.space_group_name_H-M   'P 1'
#
loop_
_entity.id
_entity.type
_entity.pdbx_description
1 polymer ?
#
loop_
_entity_poly.entity_id
_entity_poly.type
_entity_poly.pdbx_seq_one_letter_code
_entity_poly.pdbx_strand_id
1 'polypeptide(L)'
;MMNNDNSITAETKLYGYIAEEAHSSRFSVTLNKLYKENRINAMMIPMNIRPDDVVFTISQMRSSKLNGAIIANEYQEEAFALMDDLSESAAANGHCDCVRIEQGKLIGDLIMPEALQRYADRDDFPDEIAMRSMCHYFYELTTGERV
;
A
#
# COMPACT_ATOMS: atom_id res chain seq x y z
N MET A 1 6.22 13.28 -15.94
CA MET A 1 5.72 12.25 -16.85
C MET A 1 6.48 10.95 -16.63
N MET A 2 5.74 9.86 -16.53
CA MET A 2 6.35 8.55 -16.33
C MET A 2 7.00 8.06 -17.63
N ASN A 3 8.19 7.49 -17.51
CA ASN A 3 8.85 6.86 -18.64
C ASN A 3 8.22 5.51 -18.95
N ASN A 4 8.14 5.16 -20.23
CA ASN A 4 7.56 3.88 -20.65
C ASN A 4 8.40 2.68 -20.26
N ASP A 5 9.65 2.91 -19.89
CA ASP A 5 10.59 1.84 -19.48
C ASP A 5 10.61 1.60 -17.97
N ASN A 6 9.67 2.22 -17.22
CA ASN A 6 9.57 2.11 -15.76
C ASN A 6 10.77 2.68 -15.02
N SER A 7 11.48 3.64 -15.60
CA SER A 7 12.59 4.29 -14.91
C SER A 7 12.09 5.05 -13.68
N ILE A 8 12.82 4.93 -12.57
CA ILE A 8 12.55 5.67 -11.35
C ILE A 8 13.31 6.99 -11.42
N THR A 9 12.62 8.10 -11.18
CA THR A 9 13.20 9.44 -11.14
C THR A 9 12.97 10.05 -9.76
N ALA A 10 13.49 11.26 -9.55
CA ALA A 10 13.28 11.96 -8.28
C ALA A 10 11.81 12.29 -8.03
N GLU A 11 11.02 12.40 -9.09
CA GLU A 11 9.59 12.71 -9.00
C GLU A 11 8.70 11.49 -8.82
N THR A 12 9.24 10.27 -8.94
CA THR A 12 8.46 9.04 -8.81
C THR A 12 7.95 8.89 -7.39
N LYS A 13 6.64 8.68 -7.25
CA LYS A 13 6.06 8.36 -5.95
C LYS A 13 6.35 6.89 -5.65
N LEU A 14 6.90 6.62 -4.48
CA LEU A 14 7.30 5.26 -4.10
C LEU A 14 6.44 4.77 -2.95
N TYR A 15 5.97 3.54 -3.08
CA TYR A 15 5.18 2.87 -2.05
C TYR A 15 5.78 1.49 -1.80
N GLY A 16 5.64 0.99 -0.57
CA GLY A 16 6.12 -0.34 -0.22
C GLY A 16 4.97 -1.30 0.03
N TYR A 17 5.13 -2.55 -0.37
CA TYR A 17 4.26 -3.63 0.02
C TYR A 17 5.02 -4.47 1.03
N ILE A 18 4.62 -4.40 2.30
CA ILE A 18 5.38 -4.98 3.40
C ILE A 18 4.73 -6.29 3.83
N ALA A 19 5.46 -7.38 3.64
CA ALA A 19 5.00 -8.73 3.94
C ALA A 19 6.20 -9.60 4.21
N GLU A 20 5.98 -10.76 4.82
CA GLU A 20 7.05 -11.74 4.99
C GLU A 20 7.50 -12.28 3.63
N GLU A 21 6.54 -12.53 2.74
CA GLU A 21 6.82 -13.01 1.39
C GLU A 21 6.12 -12.12 0.36
N ALA A 22 6.57 -10.87 0.29
CA ALA A 22 5.94 -9.86 -0.58
C ALA A 22 6.00 -10.25 -2.05
N HIS A 23 7.06 -10.93 -2.48
CA HIS A 23 7.22 -11.33 -3.87
C HIS A 23 6.25 -12.44 -4.28
N SER A 24 5.66 -13.14 -3.33
CA SER A 24 4.65 -14.16 -3.63
C SER A 24 3.27 -13.55 -3.89
N SER A 25 3.07 -12.30 -3.52
CA SER A 25 1.80 -11.62 -3.72
C SER A 25 1.74 -10.99 -5.11
N ARG A 26 0.58 -11.02 -5.71
CA ARG A 26 0.35 -10.36 -6.99
C ARG A 26 -0.01 -8.88 -6.84
N PHE A 27 -0.06 -8.38 -5.61
CA PHE A 27 -0.47 -7.01 -5.35
C PHE A 27 0.39 -6.00 -6.07
N SER A 28 1.71 -6.07 -5.89
CA SER A 28 2.63 -5.10 -6.49
C SER A 28 2.58 -5.12 -8.01
N VAL A 29 2.55 -6.32 -8.59
CA VAL A 29 2.47 -6.47 -10.05
C VAL A 29 1.18 -5.87 -10.59
N THR A 30 0.06 -6.15 -9.94
CA THR A 30 -1.25 -5.66 -10.35
C THR A 30 -1.33 -4.14 -10.26
N LEU A 31 -0.88 -3.57 -9.14
CA LEU A 31 -0.91 -2.13 -8.95
C LEU A 31 0.03 -1.41 -9.92
N ASN A 32 1.25 -1.93 -10.09
CA ASN A 32 2.21 -1.32 -11.00
C ASN A 32 1.71 -1.34 -12.45
N LYS A 33 0.97 -2.37 -12.83
CA LYS A 33 0.35 -2.42 -14.13
C LYS A 33 -0.68 -1.29 -14.31
N LEU A 34 -1.48 -1.04 -13.28
CA LEU A 34 -2.43 0.07 -13.29
C LEU A 34 -1.73 1.41 -13.44
N TYR A 35 -0.67 1.63 -12.67
CA TYR A 35 0.11 2.87 -12.77
C TYR A 35 0.67 3.05 -14.17
N LYS A 36 1.29 2.00 -14.70
CA LYS A 36 1.94 2.06 -16.01
C LYS A 36 0.92 2.30 -17.13
N GLU A 37 -0.19 1.57 -17.12
CA GLU A 37 -1.22 1.70 -18.16
C GLU A 37 -1.85 3.08 -18.18
N ASN A 38 -1.88 3.76 -17.04
CA ASN A 38 -2.49 5.08 -16.91
C ASN A 38 -1.46 6.21 -16.85
N ARG A 39 -0.19 5.89 -17.11
CA ARG A 39 0.91 6.85 -17.16
C ARG A 39 1.10 7.62 -15.87
N ILE A 40 0.91 6.95 -14.75
CA ILE A 40 1.13 7.53 -13.43
C ILE A 40 2.58 7.27 -13.03
N ASN A 41 3.27 8.33 -12.60
CA ASN A 41 4.66 8.22 -12.16
C ASN A 41 4.74 7.77 -10.70
N ALA A 42 4.44 6.50 -10.49
CA ALA A 42 4.43 5.86 -9.18
C ALA A 42 4.81 4.41 -9.30
N MET A 43 5.33 3.85 -8.23
CA MET A 43 5.75 2.44 -8.20
C MET A 43 5.53 1.85 -6.80
N MET A 44 4.99 0.64 -6.77
CA MET A 44 4.90 -0.18 -5.57
C MET A 44 6.06 -1.17 -5.57
N ILE A 45 6.82 -1.18 -4.47
CA ILE A 45 8.00 -2.02 -4.31
C ILE A 45 7.65 -3.15 -3.33
N PRO A 46 7.71 -4.41 -3.75
CA PRO A 46 7.52 -5.53 -2.82
C PRO A 46 8.73 -5.65 -1.90
N MET A 47 8.47 -5.70 -0.59
CA MET A 47 9.52 -5.74 0.42
C MET A 47 9.32 -6.96 1.31
N ASN A 48 10.21 -7.95 1.16
CA ASN A 48 10.22 -9.14 2.02
C ASN A 48 10.86 -8.77 3.34
N ILE A 49 10.07 -8.73 4.41
CA ILE A 49 10.54 -8.33 5.72
C ILE A 49 10.29 -9.48 6.71
N ARG A 50 11.33 -9.92 7.41
CA ARG A 50 11.21 -10.97 8.39
C ARG A 50 10.54 -10.44 9.67
N PRO A 51 9.86 -11.33 10.41
CA PRO A 51 9.20 -10.88 11.66
C PRO A 51 10.12 -10.12 12.61
N ASP A 52 11.38 -10.52 12.70
CA ASP A 52 12.34 -9.86 13.61
C ASP A 52 12.68 -8.44 13.17
N ASP A 53 12.46 -8.10 11.93
CA ASP A 53 12.85 -6.82 11.35
C ASP A 53 11.68 -5.87 11.11
N VAL A 54 10.43 -6.33 11.31
CA VAL A 54 9.28 -5.55 10.87
C VAL A 54 9.11 -4.25 11.65
N VAL A 55 9.32 -4.28 12.96
CA VAL A 55 9.17 -3.08 13.81
C VAL A 55 10.19 -2.03 13.39
N PHE A 56 11.43 -2.44 13.21
CA PHE A 56 12.50 -1.54 12.79
C PHE A 56 12.21 -0.97 11.39
N THR A 57 11.83 -1.84 10.45
CA THR A 57 11.57 -1.43 9.08
C THR A 57 10.44 -0.40 8.99
N ILE A 58 9.31 -0.68 9.65
CA ILE A 58 8.18 0.25 9.63
C ILE A 58 8.55 1.57 10.31
N SER A 59 9.26 1.52 11.43
CA SER A 59 9.68 2.73 12.14
C SER A 59 10.59 3.60 11.27
N GLN A 60 11.47 2.99 10.48
CA GLN A 60 12.39 3.71 9.61
C GLN A 60 11.73 4.33 8.39
N MET A 61 10.49 3.96 8.08
CA MET A 61 9.78 4.58 6.98
C MET A 61 9.60 6.08 7.17
N ARG A 62 9.61 6.56 8.42
CA ARG A 62 9.50 8.00 8.72
C ARG A 62 10.55 8.84 8.00
N SER A 63 11.75 8.30 7.86
CA SER A 63 12.88 9.01 7.24
C SER A 63 13.23 8.47 5.86
N SER A 64 12.40 7.60 5.30
CA SER A 64 12.63 7.03 3.99
C SER A 64 12.07 7.91 2.89
N LYS A 65 12.31 7.47 1.63
CA LYS A 65 11.73 8.14 0.46
C LYS A 65 10.35 7.60 0.10
N LEU A 66 9.82 6.66 0.88
CA LEU A 66 8.48 6.13 0.63
C LEU A 66 7.42 7.17 0.95
N ASN A 67 6.40 7.21 0.13
CA ASN A 67 5.22 8.05 0.36
C ASN A 67 4.16 7.31 1.17
N GLY A 68 4.22 5.99 1.17
CA GLY A 68 3.30 5.17 1.91
C GLY A 68 3.59 3.69 1.72
N ALA A 69 2.75 2.85 2.31
CA ALA A 69 2.91 1.41 2.23
C ALA A 69 1.58 0.70 2.44
N ILE A 70 1.50 -0.49 1.88
CA ILE A 70 0.45 -1.45 2.19
C ILE A 70 1.08 -2.52 3.10
N ILE A 71 0.36 -2.90 4.13
CA ILE A 71 0.85 -3.85 5.13
C ILE A 71 0.05 -5.14 5.00
N ALA A 72 0.75 -6.26 4.78
CA ALA A 72 0.09 -7.56 4.71
C ALA A 72 -0.45 -7.99 6.07
N ASN A 73 -1.41 -8.92 6.05
CA ASN A 73 -2.15 -9.33 7.25
C ASN A 73 -1.26 -9.67 8.43
N GLU A 74 -0.16 -10.34 8.20
CA GLU A 74 0.71 -10.83 9.27
C GLU A 74 1.38 -9.71 10.07
N TYR A 75 1.40 -8.47 9.55
CA TYR A 75 2.10 -7.35 10.19
C TYR A 75 1.19 -6.18 10.53
N GLN A 76 -0.12 -6.32 10.37
CA GLN A 76 -1.05 -5.20 10.55
C GLN A 76 -1.18 -4.75 12.00
N GLU A 77 -1.05 -5.66 12.95
CA GLU A 77 -1.10 -5.30 14.37
C GLU A 77 0.18 -4.57 14.80
N GLU A 78 1.34 -5.06 14.34
CA GLU A 78 2.61 -4.40 14.63
C GLU A 78 2.64 -3.00 14.02
N ALA A 79 2.14 -2.85 12.80
CA ALA A 79 2.08 -1.54 12.16
C ALA A 79 1.19 -0.58 12.94
N PHE A 80 0.03 -1.06 13.41
CA PHE A 80 -0.91 -0.26 14.20
C PHE A 80 -0.21 0.34 15.43
N ALA A 81 0.56 -0.47 16.14
CA ALA A 81 1.23 -0.05 17.36
C ALA A 81 2.30 1.03 17.12
N LEU A 82 2.77 1.18 15.90
CA LEU A 82 3.86 2.10 15.57
C LEU A 82 3.38 3.42 14.94
N MET A 83 2.07 3.57 14.73
CA MET A 83 1.55 4.76 14.05
C MET A 83 1.56 5.99 14.95
N ASP A 84 1.84 7.13 14.34
CA ASP A 84 1.76 8.43 15.03
C ASP A 84 0.32 8.93 15.10
N ASP A 85 -0.45 8.70 14.04
CA ASP A 85 -1.86 9.02 13.98
C ASP A 85 -2.61 7.86 13.32
N LEU A 86 -3.90 7.74 13.64
CA LEU A 86 -4.75 6.66 13.14
C LEU A 86 -6.07 7.22 12.63
N SER A 87 -6.58 6.65 11.53
CA SER A 87 -7.93 6.93 11.08
C SER A 87 -8.95 6.32 12.05
N GLU A 88 -10.20 6.75 11.96
CA GLU A 88 -11.27 6.16 12.77
C GLU A 88 -11.39 4.66 12.53
N SER A 89 -11.29 4.25 11.28
CA SER A 89 -11.42 2.84 10.90
C SER A 89 -10.32 2.00 11.53
N ALA A 90 -9.06 2.46 11.46
CA ALA A 90 -7.93 1.75 12.06
C ALA A 90 -8.07 1.71 13.59
N ALA A 91 -8.38 2.84 14.21
CA ALA A 91 -8.52 2.92 15.65
C ALA A 91 -9.63 2.00 16.18
N ALA A 92 -10.74 1.91 15.45
CA ALA A 92 -11.87 1.09 15.86
C ALA A 92 -11.57 -0.41 15.75
N ASN A 93 -10.65 -0.81 14.88
CA ASN A 93 -10.41 -2.22 14.59
C ASN A 93 -9.06 -2.74 15.12
N GLY A 94 -8.20 -1.88 15.63
CA GLY A 94 -6.96 -2.31 16.25
C GLY A 94 -5.88 -2.82 15.30
N HIS A 95 -5.99 -2.52 14.01
CA HIS A 95 -4.94 -2.83 13.03
C HIS A 95 -5.07 -1.88 11.85
N CYS A 96 -3.99 -1.77 11.06
CA CYS A 96 -4.00 -0.95 9.87
C CYS A 96 -3.33 -1.71 8.72
N ASP A 97 -3.84 -1.49 7.51
CA ASP A 97 -3.32 -2.13 6.30
C ASP A 97 -2.70 -1.13 5.34
N CYS A 98 -2.80 0.15 5.63
CA CYS A 98 -2.27 1.20 4.79
C CYS A 98 -1.60 2.26 5.67
N VAL A 99 -0.41 2.68 5.27
CA VAL A 99 0.34 3.70 5.99
C VAL A 99 0.68 4.82 5.02
N ARG A 100 0.36 6.07 5.40
CA ARG A 100 0.86 7.24 4.71
C ARG A 100 2.01 7.83 5.50
N ILE A 101 2.97 8.39 4.78
CA ILE A 101 4.11 9.04 5.42
C ILE A 101 4.00 10.53 5.07
N GLU A 102 3.73 11.36 6.06
CA GLU A 102 3.55 12.80 5.88
C GLU A 102 4.38 13.55 6.90
N GLN A 103 5.33 14.35 6.40
CA GLN A 103 6.18 15.19 7.26
C GLN A 103 6.87 14.39 8.38
N GLY A 104 7.36 13.20 8.03
CA GLY A 104 8.06 12.35 8.99
C GLY A 104 7.15 11.61 9.96
N LYS A 105 5.85 11.62 9.73
CA LYS A 105 4.88 10.91 10.58
C LYS A 105 4.26 9.73 9.85
N LEU A 106 4.01 8.67 10.59
CA LEU A 106 3.30 7.49 10.09
C LEU A 106 1.82 7.62 10.43
N ILE A 107 0.99 7.62 9.41
CA ILE A 107 -0.46 7.75 9.57
C ILE A 107 -1.11 6.47 9.08
N GLY A 108 -1.73 5.74 10.01
CA GLY A 108 -2.32 4.42 9.72
C GLY A 108 -3.79 4.50 9.38
N ASP A 109 -4.19 3.71 8.38
CA ASP A 109 -5.58 3.59 7.96
C ASP A 109 -5.91 2.12 7.75
N LEU A 110 -7.19 1.78 7.82
CA LEU A 110 -7.69 0.46 7.47
C LEU A 110 -8.60 0.63 6.27
N ILE A 111 -8.09 0.34 5.08
CA ILE A 111 -8.79 0.65 3.83
C ILE A 111 -9.50 -0.56 3.21
N MET A 112 -9.21 -1.79 3.65
CA MET A 112 -9.81 -2.98 3.05
C MET A 112 -11.35 -2.96 3.06
N PRO A 113 -12.02 -2.59 4.17
CA PRO A 113 -13.48 -2.58 4.15
C PRO A 113 -14.07 -1.65 3.09
N GLU A 114 -13.50 -0.44 2.96
CA GLU A 114 -13.96 0.50 1.95
C GLU A 114 -13.61 0.03 0.54
N ALA A 115 -12.43 -0.60 0.38
CA ALA A 115 -12.02 -1.14 -0.90
C ALA A 115 -13.00 -2.21 -1.39
N LEU A 116 -13.41 -3.11 -0.50
CA LEU A 116 -14.37 -4.15 -0.85
C LEU A 116 -15.72 -3.56 -1.19
N GLN A 117 -16.17 -2.57 -0.42
CA GLN A 117 -17.45 -1.92 -0.67
C GLN A 117 -17.48 -1.27 -2.04
N ARG A 118 -16.39 -0.64 -2.46
CA ARG A 118 -16.34 0.10 -3.72
C ARG A 118 -16.06 -0.76 -4.94
N TYR A 119 -15.30 -1.83 -4.78
CA TYR A 119 -14.70 -2.52 -5.94
C TYR A 119 -14.98 -4.01 -6.02
N ALA A 120 -15.56 -4.65 -5.00
CA ALA A 120 -15.71 -6.11 -5.01
C ALA A 120 -16.55 -6.61 -6.19
N ASP A 121 -17.55 -5.85 -6.62
CA ASP A 121 -18.47 -6.25 -7.70
C ASP A 121 -17.90 -6.02 -9.10
N ARG A 122 -16.72 -5.41 -9.21
CA ARG A 122 -16.16 -5.02 -10.50
C ARG A 122 -15.21 -6.05 -11.09
N ASP A 123 -14.90 -7.10 -10.33
CA ASP A 123 -13.84 -8.02 -10.73
C ASP A 123 -14.41 -9.39 -11.06
N ASP A 124 -13.89 -9.99 -12.14
CA ASP A 124 -14.30 -11.31 -12.60
C ASP A 124 -13.44 -12.43 -12.00
N PHE A 125 -12.58 -12.12 -11.04
CA PHE A 125 -11.65 -13.08 -10.45
C PHE A 125 -11.98 -13.31 -8.97
N PRO A 126 -12.92 -14.24 -8.67
CA PRO A 126 -13.39 -14.42 -7.29
C PRO A 126 -12.29 -14.68 -6.27
N ASP A 127 -11.23 -15.38 -6.67
CA ASP A 127 -10.14 -15.72 -5.76
C ASP A 127 -9.24 -14.54 -5.43
N GLU A 128 -9.36 -13.44 -6.17
CA GLU A 128 -8.52 -12.27 -6.01
C GLU A 128 -9.30 -11.01 -5.67
N ILE A 129 -10.59 -11.14 -5.29
CA ILE A 129 -11.45 -9.98 -5.06
C ILE A 129 -10.84 -9.01 -4.05
N ALA A 130 -10.37 -9.51 -2.91
CA ALA A 130 -9.81 -8.65 -1.87
C ALA A 130 -8.55 -7.93 -2.36
N MET A 131 -7.64 -8.66 -2.97
CA MET A 131 -6.39 -8.08 -3.47
C MET A 131 -6.66 -7.04 -4.55
N ARG A 132 -7.52 -7.36 -5.53
CA ARG A 132 -7.80 -6.44 -6.61
C ARG A 132 -8.59 -5.22 -6.16
N SER A 133 -9.51 -5.39 -5.22
CA SER A 133 -10.24 -4.27 -4.63
C SER A 133 -9.29 -3.31 -3.94
N MET A 134 -8.33 -3.84 -3.19
CA MET A 134 -7.29 -3.03 -2.54
C MET A 134 -6.44 -2.28 -3.56
N CYS A 135 -6.04 -2.95 -4.64
CA CYS A 135 -5.25 -2.31 -5.69
C CYS A 135 -6.00 -1.13 -6.30
N HIS A 136 -7.27 -1.33 -6.67
CA HIS A 136 -8.06 -0.26 -7.27
C HIS A 136 -8.27 0.90 -6.31
N TYR A 137 -8.55 0.60 -5.05
CA TYR A 137 -8.76 1.65 -4.07
C TYR A 137 -7.47 2.40 -3.73
N PHE A 138 -6.37 1.67 -3.58
CA PHE A 138 -5.08 2.31 -3.34
C PHE A 138 -4.68 3.18 -4.52
N TYR A 139 -4.92 2.69 -5.75
CA TYR A 139 -4.71 3.50 -6.94
C TYR A 139 -5.53 4.80 -6.87
N GLU A 140 -6.81 4.71 -6.51
CA GLU A 140 -7.66 5.88 -6.37
C GLU A 140 -7.12 6.85 -5.32
N LEU A 141 -6.70 6.32 -4.17
CA LEU A 141 -6.20 7.14 -3.06
C LEU A 141 -4.90 7.86 -3.42
N THR A 142 -4.03 7.22 -4.20
CA THR A 142 -2.71 7.77 -4.51
C THR A 142 -2.69 8.64 -5.75
N THR A 143 -3.68 8.52 -6.62
CA THR A 143 -3.73 9.31 -7.87
C THR A 143 -4.86 10.33 -7.89
N GLY A 144 -5.89 10.14 -7.06
CA GLY A 144 -7.10 10.93 -7.11
C GLY A 144 -8.03 10.54 -8.25
N GLU A 145 -7.69 9.49 -9.00
CA GLU A 145 -8.45 9.06 -10.17
C GLU A 145 -9.00 7.65 -9.97
N ARG A 146 -10.14 7.38 -10.58
CA ARG A 146 -10.80 6.09 -10.53
C ARG A 146 -10.66 5.36 -11.85
N VAL A 147 -10.20 4.12 -11.82
CA VAL A 147 -10.05 3.30 -13.03
C VAL A 147 -11.05 2.16 -13.06
#